data_0f1bfbc896c8bbcc5291768c5fdcf7e9
#
_entry.id   0f1bfbc896c8bbcc5291768c5fdcf7e9
#
_cell.length_a   1.000
_cell.length_b   1.000
_cell.length_c   1.000
_cell.angle_alpha   90.00
_cell.angle_beta   90.00
_cell.angle_gamma   90.00
#
_symmetry.space_group_name_H-M   'P 1'
#
loop_
_entity.id
_entity.type
_entity.pdbx_description
1 polymer ?
#
loop_
_entity_poly.entity_id
_entity_poly.type
_entity_poly.pdbx_seq_one_letter_code
_entity_poly.pdbx_strand_id
1 'polypeptide(L)'
;MPTLFIALFIVFCGLAGTPAQAAELPITKNPPIPDFQNRPQDVIPYDFDAPPQGMFRTITTAEGFDEELGFRRTHEIVPVKPTDRFRPDTPAVFIVFHLHQHYQGFQVFGRCFPEAVAGLDPTVMIGQDAMHIALEDESGYLTLSPPQGAWKPGRYRVEIHVGEQVNEMSLMGTMRFTITAASGD
;
A
#
# COMPACT_ATOMS: atom_id res chain seq x y z
N MET A 1 -68.67 63.72 34.67
CA MET A 1 -67.93 62.48 34.37
C MET A 1 -66.49 62.74 34.71
N PRO A 2 -65.93 62.19 35.80
CA PRO A 2 -64.56 62.43 36.13
C PRO A 2 -63.66 61.24 35.70
N THR A 3 -62.59 61.57 35.05
CA THR A 3 -61.54 60.73 34.59
C THR A 3 -60.58 60.41 35.74
N LEU A 4 -60.44 59.09 36.03
CA LEU A 4 -59.55 58.56 37.08
C LEU A 4 -58.15 58.38 36.51
N PHE A 5 -57.17 59.16 37.03
CA PHE A 5 -55.73 58.92 36.73
C PHE A 5 -55.13 57.94 37.73
N ILE A 6 -54.74 56.83 37.25
CA ILE A 6 -53.95 55.83 38.03
C ILE A 6 -52.48 56.11 37.76
N ALA A 7 -51.78 56.56 38.78
CA ALA A 7 -50.32 56.71 38.72
C ALA A 7 -49.67 55.37 39.08
N LEU A 8 -48.94 54.79 38.13
CA LEU A 8 -48.17 53.62 38.30
C LEU A 8 -46.76 53.96 38.83
N PHE A 9 -46.50 53.66 40.08
CA PHE A 9 -45.15 53.80 40.68
C PHE A 9 -44.32 52.55 40.28
N ILE A 10 -43.31 52.74 39.44
CA ILE A 10 -42.31 51.73 39.14
C ILE A 10 -41.17 51.87 40.16
N VAL A 11 -41.08 50.90 41.08
CA VAL A 11 -39.94 50.79 41.98
C VAL A 11 -38.80 50.11 41.20
N PHE A 12 -37.75 50.87 40.91
CA PHE A 12 -36.49 50.32 40.37
C PHE A 12 -35.68 49.72 41.53
N CYS A 13 -35.74 48.38 41.68
CA CYS A 13 -34.79 47.65 42.50
C CYS A 13 -33.47 47.55 41.76
N GLY A 14 -32.49 48.38 42.11
CA GLY A 14 -31.12 48.29 41.62
C GLY A 14 -30.45 46.98 42.15
N LEU A 15 -30.35 45.97 41.31
CA LEU A 15 -29.45 44.85 41.52
C LEU A 15 -28.03 45.28 41.18
N ALA A 16 -27.24 45.63 42.22
CA ALA A 16 -25.80 45.77 42.09
C ALA A 16 -25.19 44.37 41.71
N GLY A 17 -25.00 44.16 40.44
CA GLY A 17 -24.26 43.00 39.93
C GLY A 17 -22.80 43.10 40.32
N THR A 18 -22.34 42.25 41.22
CA THR A 18 -20.91 42.02 41.44
C THR A 18 -20.26 41.57 40.15
N PRO A 19 -19.14 42.18 39.71
CA PRO A 19 -18.43 41.71 38.57
C PRO A 19 -17.95 40.30 38.84
N ALA A 20 -18.41 39.32 38.02
CA ALA A 20 -17.87 38.00 38.02
C ALA A 20 -16.38 38.10 37.64
N GLN A 21 -15.51 37.85 38.62
CA GLN A 21 -14.10 37.66 38.39
C GLN A 21 -14.00 36.43 37.45
N ALA A 22 -13.63 36.63 36.20
CA ALA A 22 -13.26 35.59 35.31
C ALA A 22 -12.07 34.85 35.94
N ALA A 23 -12.33 33.63 36.44
CA ALA A 23 -11.25 32.77 36.86
C ALA A 23 -10.36 32.52 35.66
N GLU A 24 -9.15 33.09 35.66
CA GLU A 24 -8.12 32.71 34.71
C GLU A 24 -7.88 31.19 34.87
N LEU A 25 -8.32 30.44 33.85
CA LEU A 25 -7.99 29.03 33.76
C LEU A 25 -6.45 28.93 33.77
N PRO A 26 -5.85 28.07 34.60
CA PRO A 26 -4.41 27.91 34.60
C PRO A 26 -3.99 27.51 33.18
N ILE A 27 -3.13 28.32 32.57
CA ILE A 27 -2.48 27.99 31.31
C ILE A 27 -1.71 26.70 31.59
N THR A 28 -2.31 25.56 31.26
CA THR A 28 -1.60 24.30 31.26
C THR A 28 -0.44 24.48 30.30
N LYS A 29 0.78 24.56 30.83
CA LYS A 29 1.99 24.47 30.01
C LYS A 29 1.81 23.23 29.14
N ASN A 30 1.63 23.45 27.86
CA ASN A 30 1.66 22.34 26.91
C ASN A 30 2.89 21.47 27.26
N PRO A 31 2.74 20.15 27.37
CA PRO A 31 3.90 19.31 27.54
C PRO A 31 4.89 19.67 26.42
N PRO A 32 6.20 19.71 26.71
CA PRO A 32 7.18 20.04 25.70
C PRO A 32 6.93 19.15 24.49
N ILE A 33 6.80 19.78 23.32
CA ILE A 33 6.67 19.04 22.04
C ILE A 33 7.87 18.09 22.00
N PRO A 34 7.63 16.76 21.87
CA PRO A 34 8.73 15.80 21.80
C PRO A 34 9.70 16.26 20.71
N ASP A 35 10.97 16.43 21.08
CA ASP A 35 12.01 16.80 20.13
C ASP A 35 12.26 15.60 19.20
N PHE A 36 11.53 15.57 18.09
CA PHE A 36 11.67 14.53 17.05
C PHE A 36 13.02 14.67 16.30
N GLN A 37 13.73 15.79 16.46
CA GLN A 37 14.99 16.02 15.75
C GLN A 37 16.19 15.34 16.43
N ASN A 38 16.10 15.02 17.73
CA ASN A 38 17.18 14.43 18.51
C ASN A 38 17.00 12.94 18.85
N ARG A 39 15.99 12.27 18.33
CA ARG A 39 15.99 10.81 18.33
C ARG A 39 16.98 10.36 17.26
N PRO A 40 17.97 9.51 17.60
CA PRO A 40 18.64 8.74 16.57
C PRO A 40 17.51 8.01 15.85
N GLN A 41 17.14 8.49 14.68
CA GLN A 41 16.27 7.74 13.80
C GLN A 41 17.19 6.62 13.32
N ASP A 42 17.05 5.45 13.90
CA ASP A 42 17.39 4.21 13.23
C ASP A 42 16.44 4.10 12.04
N VAL A 43 16.64 4.98 11.05
CA VAL A 43 16.01 4.89 9.76
C VAL A 43 16.65 3.66 9.13
N ILE A 44 16.01 2.51 9.34
CA ILE A 44 16.36 1.33 8.56
C ILE A 44 16.09 1.75 7.12
N PRO A 45 17.13 1.89 6.28
CA PRO A 45 16.94 2.29 4.91
C PRO A 45 15.99 1.26 4.25
N TYR A 46 14.99 1.75 3.53
CA TYR A 46 14.07 0.88 2.83
C TYR A 46 14.86 0.07 1.79
N ASP A 47 14.75 -1.25 1.86
CA ASP A 47 15.46 -2.15 0.97
C ASP A 47 14.60 -2.45 -0.26
N PHE A 48 14.84 -1.71 -1.34
CA PHE A 48 14.16 -1.92 -2.62
C PHE A 48 14.58 -3.22 -3.33
N ASP A 49 15.64 -3.87 -2.87
CA ASP A 49 16.10 -5.16 -3.41
C ASP A 49 15.41 -6.37 -2.74
N ALA A 50 14.68 -6.11 -1.68
CA ALA A 50 13.81 -7.08 -0.99
C ALA A 50 12.38 -7.08 -1.57
N PRO A 51 11.58 -8.14 -1.30
CA PRO A 51 10.17 -8.17 -1.66
C PRO A 51 9.41 -6.96 -1.11
N PRO A 52 8.44 -6.40 -1.89
CA PRO A 52 7.66 -5.25 -1.47
C PRO A 52 6.99 -5.43 -0.10
N GLN A 53 6.98 -4.37 0.67
CA GLN A 53 6.36 -4.26 1.98
C GLN A 53 5.36 -3.10 2.02
N GLY A 54 4.90 -2.73 3.19
CA GLY A 54 4.04 -1.57 3.40
C GLY A 54 2.60 -1.82 2.97
N MET A 55 2.23 -1.54 1.73
CA MET A 55 0.87 -1.76 1.25
C MET A 55 0.56 -3.24 0.95
N PHE A 56 1.58 -4.07 0.74
CA PHE A 56 1.41 -5.50 0.49
C PHE A 56 1.38 -6.25 1.82
N ARG A 57 0.24 -6.90 2.12
CA ARG A 57 0.12 -7.83 3.24
C ARG A 57 0.89 -9.12 2.96
N THR A 58 0.75 -9.63 1.73
CA THR A 58 1.54 -10.74 1.18
C THR A 58 1.78 -10.50 -0.30
N ILE A 59 2.91 -10.98 -0.79
CA ILE A 59 3.23 -11.04 -2.22
C ILE A 59 4.09 -12.27 -2.46
N THR A 60 3.74 -13.08 -3.46
CA THR A 60 4.43 -14.33 -3.76
C THR A 60 4.37 -14.65 -5.24
N THR A 61 5.34 -15.41 -5.72
CA THR A 61 5.31 -16.04 -7.05
C THR A 61 4.61 -17.41 -6.97
N ALA A 62 3.86 -17.80 -8.01
CA ALA A 62 3.08 -19.01 -8.06
C ALA A 62 2.99 -19.58 -9.49
N GLU A 63 2.63 -20.86 -9.63
CA GLU A 63 2.34 -21.49 -10.93
C GLU A 63 0.98 -21.06 -11.51
N GLY A 64 0.07 -20.53 -10.67
CA GLY A 64 -1.25 -20.07 -11.04
C GLY A 64 -1.92 -19.31 -9.91
N PHE A 65 -3.18 -18.96 -10.14
CA PHE A 65 -4.05 -18.40 -9.12
C PHE A 65 -5.46 -18.98 -9.25
N ASP A 66 -6.20 -18.96 -8.15
CA ASP A 66 -7.63 -19.22 -8.11
C ASP A 66 -8.36 -17.99 -7.55
N GLU A 67 -9.64 -17.89 -7.87
CA GLU A 67 -10.52 -16.86 -7.34
C GLU A 67 -11.46 -17.50 -6.32
N GLU A 68 -11.31 -17.11 -5.07
CA GLU A 68 -12.13 -17.60 -3.96
C GLU A 68 -13.06 -16.50 -3.43
N LEU A 69 -14.14 -16.92 -2.79
CA LEU A 69 -15.02 -15.98 -2.09
C LEU A 69 -14.43 -15.67 -0.72
N GLY A 70 -13.82 -14.50 -0.59
CA GLY A 70 -13.23 -14.03 0.66
C GLY A 70 -14.27 -13.81 1.78
N PHE A 71 -13.79 -13.61 3.00
CA PHE A 71 -14.63 -13.45 4.20
C PHE A 71 -15.67 -12.33 4.08
N ARG A 72 -15.36 -11.27 3.34
CA ARG A 72 -16.26 -10.13 3.08
C ARG A 72 -17.17 -10.32 1.86
N ARG A 73 -17.19 -11.52 1.27
CA ARG A 73 -17.86 -11.82 0.00
C ARG A 73 -17.29 -11.04 -1.20
N THR A 74 -16.07 -10.55 -1.08
CA THR A 74 -15.27 -10.03 -2.17
C THR A 74 -14.53 -11.19 -2.83
N HIS A 75 -14.26 -11.08 -4.12
CA HIS A 75 -13.41 -12.04 -4.80
C HIS A 75 -11.98 -11.87 -4.28
N GLU A 76 -11.40 -12.94 -3.78
CA GLU A 76 -10.03 -12.97 -3.28
C GLU A 76 -9.17 -13.84 -4.20
N ILE A 77 -8.10 -13.27 -4.71
CA ILE A 77 -7.14 -13.99 -5.56
C ILE A 77 -6.16 -14.72 -4.66
N VAL A 78 -6.13 -16.05 -4.78
CA VAL A 78 -5.24 -16.91 -3.98
C VAL A 78 -4.20 -17.60 -4.86
N PRO A 79 -2.93 -17.71 -4.40
CA PRO A 79 -1.88 -18.34 -5.18
C PRO A 79 -2.07 -19.86 -5.24
N VAL A 80 -1.96 -20.43 -6.44
CA VAL A 80 -1.94 -21.87 -6.66
C VAL A 80 -0.50 -22.31 -6.81
N LYS A 81 -0.06 -23.25 -5.96
CA LYS A 81 1.31 -23.75 -5.88
C LYS A 81 2.34 -22.62 -5.79
N PRO A 82 2.34 -21.86 -4.70
CA PRO A 82 3.33 -20.81 -4.48
C PRO A 82 4.74 -21.40 -4.49
N THR A 83 5.61 -20.83 -5.30
CA THR A 83 7.00 -21.28 -5.49
C THR A 83 7.83 -20.14 -6.10
N ASP A 84 9.11 -20.14 -5.83
CA ASP A 84 10.11 -19.29 -6.47
C ASP A 84 10.95 -20.05 -7.54
N ARG A 85 10.59 -21.34 -7.80
CA ARG A 85 11.29 -22.21 -8.75
C ARG A 85 10.34 -22.77 -9.78
N PHE A 86 10.62 -22.51 -11.04
CA PHE A 86 9.77 -22.91 -12.16
C PHE A 86 10.57 -23.73 -13.18
N ARG A 87 9.85 -24.40 -14.05
CA ARG A 87 10.41 -25.16 -15.16
C ARG A 87 10.51 -24.28 -16.40
N PRO A 88 11.39 -24.61 -17.37
CA PRO A 88 11.50 -23.85 -18.63
C PRO A 88 10.21 -23.85 -19.46
N ASP A 89 9.39 -24.89 -19.34
CA ASP A 89 8.11 -25.05 -20.02
C ASP A 89 6.91 -24.41 -19.28
N THR A 90 7.15 -23.75 -18.16
CA THR A 90 6.09 -23.03 -17.43
C THR A 90 5.48 -21.94 -18.32
N PRO A 91 4.16 -21.97 -18.57
CA PRO A 91 3.53 -21.06 -19.53
C PRO A 91 3.53 -19.59 -19.05
N ALA A 92 3.46 -19.39 -17.75
CA ALA A 92 3.55 -18.07 -17.14
C ALA A 92 3.97 -18.21 -15.66
N VAL A 93 4.63 -17.16 -15.15
CA VAL A 93 4.87 -16.97 -13.72
C VAL A 93 3.89 -15.92 -13.23
N PHE A 94 3.12 -16.27 -12.20
CA PHE A 94 2.17 -15.36 -11.59
C PHE A 94 2.78 -14.74 -10.34
N ILE A 95 2.54 -13.46 -10.14
CA ILE A 95 2.84 -12.76 -8.89
C ILE A 95 1.50 -12.43 -8.27
N VAL A 96 1.13 -13.15 -7.22
CA VAL A 96 -0.13 -12.99 -6.51
C VAL A 96 0.11 -12.19 -5.25
N PHE A 97 -0.73 -11.20 -4.99
CA PHE A 97 -0.58 -10.33 -3.84
C PHE A 97 -1.90 -10.04 -3.15
N HIS A 98 -1.81 -9.82 -1.83
CA HIS A 98 -2.87 -9.28 -1.00
C HIS A 98 -2.43 -7.92 -0.46
N LEU A 99 -3.39 -7.01 -0.34
CA LEU A 99 -3.15 -5.65 0.06
C LEU A 99 -3.69 -5.37 1.46
N HIS A 100 -3.07 -4.43 2.14
CA HIS A 100 -3.72 -3.78 3.26
C HIS A 100 -4.83 -2.86 2.75
N GLN A 101 -5.76 -2.50 3.63
CA GLN A 101 -6.81 -1.55 3.29
C GLN A 101 -6.20 -0.26 2.72
N HIS A 102 -6.73 0.17 1.58
CA HIS A 102 -6.34 1.40 0.90
C HIS A 102 -7.58 2.25 0.62
N TYR A 103 -7.37 3.53 0.30
CA TYR A 103 -8.44 4.53 0.20
C TYR A 103 -8.51 5.20 -1.17
N GLN A 104 -7.77 4.69 -2.12
CA GLN A 104 -7.75 5.15 -3.51
C GLN A 104 -7.34 4.02 -4.45
N GLY A 105 -7.82 4.06 -5.68
CA GLY A 105 -7.37 3.16 -6.75
C GLY A 105 -5.96 3.52 -7.22
N PHE A 106 -5.22 2.53 -7.70
CA PHE A 106 -3.87 2.69 -8.25
C PHE A 106 -3.56 1.54 -9.21
N GLN A 107 -2.40 1.61 -9.87
CA GLN A 107 -1.91 0.49 -10.66
C GLN A 107 -0.71 -0.18 -9.97
N VAL A 108 -0.64 -1.49 -10.09
CA VAL A 108 0.53 -2.30 -9.73
C VAL A 108 1.17 -2.76 -11.03
N PHE A 109 2.47 -2.51 -11.18
CA PHE A 109 3.24 -2.94 -12.34
C PHE A 109 4.29 -3.95 -11.92
N GLY A 110 4.54 -4.95 -12.77
CA GLY A 110 5.65 -5.88 -12.65
C GLY A 110 6.53 -5.80 -13.89
N ARG A 111 7.81 -5.50 -13.71
CA ARG A 111 8.80 -5.42 -14.78
C ARG A 111 9.85 -6.50 -14.60
N CYS A 112 9.90 -7.45 -15.52
CA CYS A 112 10.78 -8.61 -15.44
C CYS A 112 12.10 -8.39 -16.19
N PHE A 113 13.19 -8.73 -15.50
CA PHE A 113 14.55 -8.66 -16.02
C PHE A 113 15.28 -9.98 -15.77
N PRO A 114 16.18 -10.42 -16.67
CA PRO A 114 17.10 -11.50 -16.35
C PRO A 114 18.14 -10.98 -15.34
N GLU A 115 18.35 -11.67 -14.23
CA GLU A 115 19.36 -11.28 -13.24
C GLU A 115 20.65 -12.10 -13.44
N ALA A 116 20.50 -13.41 -13.65
CA ALA A 116 21.61 -14.34 -13.92
C ALA A 116 21.13 -15.41 -14.90
N VAL A 117 21.02 -15.04 -16.17
CA VAL A 117 20.56 -15.90 -17.28
C VAL A 117 21.57 -15.86 -18.41
N ALA A 118 22.08 -17.00 -18.81
CA ALA A 118 23.09 -17.08 -19.83
C ALA A 118 22.61 -16.50 -21.19
N GLY A 119 23.37 -15.56 -21.73
CA GLY A 119 23.09 -14.94 -23.03
C GLY A 119 21.96 -13.92 -23.03
N LEU A 120 21.54 -13.42 -21.85
CA LEU A 120 20.64 -12.27 -21.72
C LEU A 120 21.32 -11.13 -20.98
N ASP A 121 21.01 -9.90 -21.39
CA ASP A 121 21.50 -8.69 -20.74
C ASP A 121 20.62 -8.39 -19.49
N PRO A 122 21.19 -8.29 -18.27
CA PRO A 122 20.44 -8.03 -17.04
C PRO A 122 19.78 -6.65 -16.99
N THR A 123 20.13 -5.74 -17.89
CA THR A 123 19.53 -4.40 -17.97
C THR A 123 18.35 -4.32 -18.92
N VAL A 124 18.16 -5.32 -19.76
CA VAL A 124 17.08 -5.36 -20.74
C VAL A 124 15.83 -5.99 -20.14
N MET A 125 14.75 -5.23 -20.09
CA MET A 125 13.44 -5.72 -19.69
C MET A 125 12.94 -6.77 -20.69
N ILE A 126 12.52 -7.93 -20.21
CA ILE A 126 12.05 -9.04 -21.03
C ILE A 126 10.54 -9.27 -20.96
N GLY A 127 9.86 -8.62 -20.05
CA GLY A 127 8.42 -8.70 -19.90
C GLY A 127 7.91 -7.69 -18.89
N GLN A 128 6.65 -7.34 -19.03
CA GLN A 128 5.94 -6.50 -18.06
C GLN A 128 4.47 -6.85 -18.05
N ASP A 129 3.83 -6.59 -16.93
CA ASP A 129 2.38 -6.62 -16.77
C ASP A 129 1.94 -5.51 -15.83
N ALA A 130 0.66 -5.15 -15.89
CA ALA A 130 0.08 -4.13 -15.03
C ALA A 130 -1.38 -4.45 -14.71
N MET A 131 -1.77 -4.27 -13.46
CA MET A 131 -3.13 -4.45 -12.99
C MET A 131 -3.63 -3.19 -12.31
N HIS A 132 -4.82 -2.74 -12.68
CA HIS A 132 -5.52 -1.69 -11.95
C HIS A 132 -6.19 -2.30 -10.70
N ILE A 133 -5.96 -1.66 -9.57
CA ILE A 133 -6.57 -2.01 -8.28
C ILE A 133 -7.62 -0.95 -7.98
N ALA A 134 -8.88 -1.37 -7.92
CA ALA A 134 -9.97 -0.51 -7.50
C ALA A 134 -10.00 -0.35 -5.97
N LEU A 135 -10.79 0.58 -5.48
CA LEU A 135 -10.86 0.89 -4.04
C LEU A 135 -11.27 -0.32 -3.18
N GLU A 136 -12.11 -1.17 -3.71
CA GLU A 136 -12.64 -2.38 -3.06
C GLU A 136 -11.76 -3.63 -3.21
N ASP A 137 -10.75 -3.60 -4.08
CA ASP A 137 -9.89 -4.76 -4.32
C ASP A 137 -8.90 -4.95 -3.18
N GLU A 138 -8.89 -6.11 -2.57
CA GLU A 138 -7.96 -6.48 -1.49
C GLU A 138 -6.86 -7.45 -1.97
N SER A 139 -6.92 -7.89 -3.23
CA SER A 139 -5.96 -8.81 -3.84
C SER A 139 -5.85 -8.61 -5.35
N GLY A 140 -4.79 -9.13 -5.93
CA GLY A 140 -4.58 -9.10 -7.36
C GLY A 140 -3.41 -9.98 -7.80
N TYR A 141 -3.16 -9.97 -9.10
CA TYR A 141 -2.07 -10.74 -9.68
C TYR A 141 -1.45 -10.02 -10.87
N LEU A 142 -0.20 -10.37 -11.17
CA LEU A 142 0.49 -10.01 -12.40
C LEU A 142 0.89 -11.30 -13.12
N THR A 143 0.89 -11.25 -14.45
CA THR A 143 1.23 -12.40 -15.29
C THR A 143 2.48 -12.11 -16.10
N LEU A 144 3.52 -12.91 -15.91
CA LEU A 144 4.76 -12.80 -16.66
C LEU A 144 4.89 -13.99 -17.61
N SER A 145 4.83 -13.72 -18.89
CA SER A 145 5.01 -14.73 -19.94
C SER A 145 6.48 -14.88 -20.32
N PRO A 146 6.92 -16.09 -20.74
CA PRO A 146 8.28 -16.29 -21.18
C PRO A 146 8.57 -15.51 -22.45
N PRO A 147 9.74 -14.89 -22.59
CA PRO A 147 10.17 -14.31 -23.83
C PRO A 147 10.33 -15.41 -24.90
N GLN A 148 9.84 -15.18 -26.11
CA GLN A 148 9.96 -16.11 -27.24
C GLN A 148 9.41 -17.54 -26.99
N GLY A 149 8.40 -17.67 -26.09
CA GLY A 149 7.65 -18.90 -25.86
C GLY A 149 8.26 -19.90 -24.87
N ALA A 150 9.47 -19.68 -24.37
CA ALA A 150 10.08 -20.51 -23.34
C ALA A 150 11.02 -19.71 -22.44
N TRP A 151 11.06 -20.08 -21.17
CA TRP A 151 12.01 -19.52 -20.21
C TRP A 151 13.40 -20.15 -20.39
N LYS A 152 14.44 -19.32 -20.37
CA LYS A 152 15.81 -19.81 -20.25
C LYS A 152 16.14 -20.11 -18.80
N PRO A 153 16.89 -21.20 -18.49
CA PRO A 153 17.33 -21.46 -17.13
C PRO A 153 18.19 -20.32 -16.58
N GLY A 154 17.93 -19.98 -15.32
CA GLY A 154 18.62 -18.89 -14.63
C GLY A 154 17.73 -18.12 -13.65
N ARG A 155 18.28 -17.09 -13.05
CA ARG A 155 17.59 -16.25 -12.06
C ARG A 155 17.06 -14.98 -12.73
N TYR A 156 15.84 -14.63 -12.35
CA TYR A 156 15.11 -13.46 -12.82
C TYR A 156 14.72 -12.59 -11.64
N ARG A 157 14.67 -11.28 -11.86
CA ARG A 157 14.11 -10.32 -10.92
C ARG A 157 12.91 -9.60 -11.53
N VAL A 158 11.97 -9.23 -10.68
CA VAL A 158 10.78 -8.47 -11.05
C VAL A 158 10.68 -7.25 -10.15
N GLU A 159 10.84 -6.08 -10.72
CA GLU A 159 10.62 -4.81 -10.05
C GLU A 159 9.11 -4.57 -9.93
N ILE A 160 8.64 -4.36 -8.71
CA ILE A 160 7.24 -4.06 -8.42
C ILE A 160 7.10 -2.57 -8.19
N HIS A 161 6.28 -1.93 -9.01
CA HIS A 161 5.98 -0.52 -8.92
C HIS A 161 4.51 -0.30 -8.60
N VAL A 162 4.19 0.80 -7.90
CA VAL A 162 2.82 1.19 -7.56
C VAL A 162 2.63 2.67 -7.82
N GLY A 163 1.53 3.02 -8.48
CA GLY A 163 1.17 4.40 -8.80
C GLY A 163 0.50 4.53 -10.16
N GLU A 164 0.45 5.73 -10.70
CA GLU A 164 -0.13 5.99 -12.03
C GLU A 164 0.81 5.63 -13.17
N GLN A 165 2.11 5.66 -12.92
CA GLN A 165 3.16 5.38 -13.91
C GLN A 165 4.43 4.83 -13.25
N VAL A 166 5.23 4.13 -14.06
CA VAL A 166 6.53 3.62 -13.62
C VAL A 166 7.58 4.72 -13.61
N ASN A 167 8.21 4.95 -12.46
CA ASN A 167 9.34 5.84 -12.27
C ASN A 167 10.14 5.39 -11.02
N GLU A 168 11.22 6.09 -10.69
CA GLU A 168 12.06 5.76 -9.53
C GLU A 168 11.30 5.86 -8.19
N MET A 169 10.34 6.77 -8.08
CA MET A 169 9.54 6.98 -6.87
C MET A 169 8.44 5.92 -6.68
N SER A 170 8.05 5.21 -7.74
CA SER A 170 7.01 4.19 -7.71
C SER A 170 7.51 2.80 -7.34
N LEU A 171 8.83 2.58 -7.31
CA LEU A 171 9.43 1.29 -6.95
C LEU A 171 9.13 0.94 -5.50
N MET A 172 8.51 -0.23 -5.30
CA MET A 172 8.14 -0.74 -3.97
C MET A 172 9.00 -1.92 -3.51
N GLY A 173 9.75 -2.55 -4.40
CA GLY A 173 10.62 -3.66 -4.09
C GLY A 173 10.82 -4.61 -5.26
N THR A 174 11.58 -5.68 -5.01
CA THR A 174 12.00 -6.62 -6.04
C THR A 174 11.67 -8.06 -5.64
N MET A 175 10.90 -8.74 -6.48
CA MET A 175 10.65 -10.17 -6.39
C MET A 175 11.69 -10.94 -7.21
N ARG A 176 11.99 -12.17 -6.81
CA ARG A 176 12.91 -13.04 -7.56
C ARG A 176 12.33 -14.42 -7.77
N PHE A 177 12.64 -15.01 -8.91
CA PHE A 177 12.35 -16.41 -9.17
C PHE A 177 13.47 -17.06 -10.01
N THR A 178 13.53 -18.36 -9.98
CA THR A 178 14.53 -19.14 -10.69
C THR A 178 13.88 -20.12 -11.65
N ILE A 179 14.32 -20.11 -12.89
CA ILE A 179 13.99 -21.17 -13.83
C ILE A 179 15.06 -22.26 -13.73
N THR A 180 14.66 -23.44 -13.28
CA THR A 180 15.57 -24.60 -13.14
C THR A 180 15.87 -25.20 -14.51
N ALA A 181 17.08 -25.70 -14.72
CA ALA A 181 17.34 -26.51 -15.88
C ALA A 181 16.41 -27.74 -15.90
N ALA A 182 15.95 -28.16 -17.08
CA ALA A 182 15.27 -29.45 -17.20
C ALA A 182 16.21 -30.53 -16.68
N SER A 183 15.78 -31.30 -15.67
CA SER A 183 16.51 -32.49 -15.28
C SER A 183 16.49 -33.46 -16.48
N GLY A 184 17.63 -33.66 -17.10
CA GLY A 184 17.73 -34.70 -18.13
C GLY A 184 17.48 -36.06 -17.45
N ASP A 185 16.41 -36.71 -17.87
CA ASP A 185 16.20 -38.14 -17.62
C ASP A 185 17.24 -38.97 -18.38
#